data_ea645e3b363d9cbd3dbfc2271d980981
#
_entry.id   ea645e3b363d9cbd3dbfc2271d980981
#
_cell.length_a   1.000
_cell.length_b   1.000
_cell.length_c   1.000
_cell.angle_alpha   90.00
_cell.angle_beta   90.00
_cell.angle_gamma   90.00
#
_symmetry.space_group_name_H-M   'P 1'
#
loop_
_entity.id
_entity.type
_entity.pdbx_description
1 polymer ?
#
loop_
_entity_poly.entity_id
_entity_poly.type
_entity_poly.pdbx_seq_one_letter_code
_entity_poly.pdbx_strand_id
1 'polypeptide(L)'
;MKILVKSRQWMEHQLDKNPEWFFGKLIISIFSKDSSSPFPDRFNVLKLEFDDVAERDLEVGWNIFESSNKMIFFNENHAKSIHEFIKDIPADSNKQLLVHCDAGVSRSGAVGYVLNEWFNKYLDHNEADNSFFQTNNSHIMPNPLVVRLLKNELFGLPFANIEVNDYEYDEDGNKIDHIEKI
;
A
#
# COMPACT_ATOMS: atom_id res chain seq x y z
N MET A 1 -14.72 -5.84 -1.05
CA MET A 1 -13.42 -6.38 -1.55
C MET A 1 -12.53 -6.82 -0.39
N LYS A 2 -12.19 -8.10 -0.27
CA LYS A 2 -11.25 -8.57 0.76
C LYS A 2 -9.81 -8.26 0.37
N ILE A 3 -9.11 -7.47 1.18
CA ILE A 3 -7.73 -7.04 0.93
C ILE A 3 -6.81 -7.60 2.00
N LEU A 4 -5.71 -8.23 1.57
CA LEU A 4 -4.66 -8.76 2.44
C LEU A 4 -3.32 -8.12 2.10
N VAL A 5 -2.65 -7.60 3.14
CA VAL A 5 -1.30 -7.06 3.07
C VAL A 5 -0.34 -8.08 3.68
N LYS A 6 0.69 -8.47 2.94
CA LYS A 6 1.66 -9.52 3.34
C LYS A 6 3.08 -9.13 2.97
N SER A 7 4.05 -9.78 3.61
CA SER A 7 5.46 -9.67 3.24
C SER A 7 5.77 -10.45 1.98
N ARG A 8 6.88 -10.10 1.32
CA ARG A 8 7.45 -10.86 0.21
C ARG A 8 7.70 -12.32 0.59
N GLN A 9 8.33 -12.54 1.74
CA GLN A 9 8.64 -13.88 2.23
C GLN A 9 7.39 -14.75 2.36
N TRP A 10 6.28 -14.17 2.84
CA TRP A 10 5.01 -14.89 2.94
C TRP A 10 4.48 -15.26 1.55
N MET A 11 4.55 -14.34 0.58
CA MET A 11 4.10 -14.60 -0.79
C MET A 11 4.92 -15.69 -1.46
N GLU A 12 6.25 -15.64 -1.36
CA GLU A 12 7.16 -16.66 -1.90
C GLU A 12 6.88 -18.05 -1.29
N HIS A 13 6.71 -18.12 0.02
CA HIS A 13 6.37 -19.38 0.70
C HIS A 13 5.02 -19.96 0.23
N GLN A 14 4.01 -19.11 -0.01
CA GLN A 14 2.72 -19.58 -0.53
C GLN A 14 2.84 -20.02 -1.99
N LEU A 15 3.63 -19.32 -2.81
CA LEU A 15 3.88 -19.71 -4.20
C LEU A 15 4.54 -21.08 -4.31
N ASP A 16 5.48 -21.40 -3.42
CA ASP A 16 6.14 -22.69 -3.38
C ASP A 16 5.20 -23.81 -2.95
N LYS A 17 4.37 -23.54 -1.94
CA LYS A 17 3.50 -24.58 -1.37
C LYS A 17 2.21 -24.80 -2.13
N ASN A 18 1.58 -23.74 -2.61
CA ASN A 18 0.27 -23.78 -3.23
C ASN A 18 0.11 -22.66 -4.26
N PRO A 19 0.78 -22.73 -5.41
CA PRO A 19 0.70 -21.69 -6.43
C PRO A 19 -0.72 -21.50 -6.98
N GLU A 20 -1.54 -22.55 -6.97
CA GLU A 20 -2.92 -22.47 -7.47
C GLU A 20 -3.82 -21.57 -6.61
N TRP A 21 -3.46 -21.39 -5.34
CA TRP A 21 -4.19 -20.48 -4.43
C TRP A 21 -4.24 -19.03 -4.94
N PHE A 22 -3.29 -18.64 -5.78
CA PHE A 22 -3.24 -17.29 -6.36
C PHE A 22 -4.12 -17.11 -7.60
N PHE A 23 -4.60 -18.19 -8.20
CA PHE A 23 -5.46 -18.07 -9.38
C PHE A 23 -6.78 -17.34 -9.05
N GLY A 24 -7.16 -16.42 -9.94
CA GLY A 24 -8.36 -15.59 -9.77
C GLY A 24 -8.23 -14.44 -8.77
N LYS A 25 -7.08 -14.31 -8.08
CA LYS A 25 -6.80 -13.15 -7.22
C LYS A 25 -6.16 -12.02 -8.01
N LEU A 26 -6.34 -10.81 -7.50
CA LEU A 26 -5.64 -9.62 -7.94
C LEU A 26 -4.39 -9.45 -7.07
N ILE A 27 -3.27 -9.10 -7.66
CA ILE A 27 -2.00 -8.98 -6.92
C ILE A 27 -1.34 -7.65 -7.27
N ILE A 28 -0.94 -6.89 -6.25
CA ILE A 28 -0.06 -5.73 -6.39
C ILE A 28 1.26 -6.09 -5.72
N SER A 29 2.30 -6.22 -6.54
CA SER A 29 3.65 -6.62 -6.14
C SER A 29 4.57 -5.41 -6.16
N ILE A 30 4.98 -4.95 -4.98
CA ILE A 30 5.84 -3.77 -4.78
C ILE A 30 7.24 -4.24 -4.39
N PHE A 31 8.25 -3.77 -5.12
CA PHE A 31 9.64 -4.12 -4.90
C PHE A 31 10.57 -2.92 -5.12
N SER A 32 11.75 -2.98 -4.53
CA SER A 32 12.78 -1.95 -4.68
C SER A 32 13.64 -2.20 -5.91
N LYS A 33 14.38 -1.20 -6.37
CA LYS A 33 15.19 -1.19 -7.59
C LYS A 33 16.09 -2.42 -7.81
N ASP A 34 16.67 -2.94 -6.73
CA ASP A 34 17.61 -4.08 -6.81
C ASP A 34 16.93 -5.44 -6.59
N SER A 35 15.61 -5.47 -6.66
CA SER A 35 14.80 -6.68 -6.53
C SER A 35 13.78 -6.83 -7.65
N SER A 36 13.00 -7.89 -7.64
CA SER A 36 12.00 -8.15 -8.66
C SER A 36 10.76 -8.78 -8.04
N SER A 37 9.63 -8.70 -8.72
CA SER A 37 8.42 -9.39 -8.28
C SER A 37 8.63 -10.92 -8.24
N PRO A 38 8.19 -11.62 -7.19
CA PRO A 38 8.23 -13.08 -7.14
C PRO A 38 7.19 -13.74 -8.06
N PHE A 39 6.24 -12.96 -8.60
CA PHE A 39 5.15 -13.49 -9.40
C PHE A 39 5.49 -13.55 -10.89
N PRO A 40 5.37 -14.73 -11.55
CA PRO A 40 5.43 -14.85 -12.99
C PRO A 40 4.18 -14.21 -13.66
N ASP A 41 4.29 -13.92 -14.97
CA ASP A 41 3.26 -13.21 -15.74
C ASP A 41 1.94 -13.98 -15.94
N ARG A 42 1.91 -15.26 -15.60
CA ARG A 42 0.68 -16.07 -15.64
C ARG A 42 -0.37 -15.68 -14.59
N PHE A 43 0.01 -14.88 -13.59
CA PHE A 43 -0.91 -14.36 -12.57
C PHE A 43 -1.41 -12.96 -12.95
N ASN A 44 -2.57 -12.58 -12.44
CA ASN A 44 -3.08 -11.21 -12.58
C ASN A 44 -2.36 -10.30 -11.59
N VAL A 45 -1.20 -9.79 -11.99
CA VAL A 45 -0.28 -9.04 -11.14
C VAL A 45 0.10 -7.70 -11.74
N LEU A 46 -0.10 -6.64 -10.96
CA LEU A 46 0.53 -5.32 -11.19
C LEU A 46 1.88 -5.30 -10.47
N LYS A 47 2.94 -5.06 -11.21
CA LYS A 47 4.32 -4.98 -10.70
C LYS A 47 4.73 -3.52 -10.61
N LEU A 48 5.13 -3.06 -9.42
CA LEU A 48 5.52 -1.68 -9.15
C LEU A 48 6.90 -1.64 -8.51
N GLU A 49 7.79 -0.87 -9.10
CA GLU A 49 9.16 -0.67 -8.62
C GLU A 49 9.27 0.71 -7.97
N PHE A 50 9.37 0.76 -6.63
CA PHE A 50 9.68 1.97 -5.88
C PHE A 50 10.17 1.65 -4.46
N ASP A 51 10.98 2.55 -3.92
CA ASP A 51 11.61 2.42 -2.60
C ASP A 51 10.71 2.96 -1.48
N ASP A 52 10.97 2.54 -0.24
CA ASP A 52 10.20 2.96 0.94
C ASP A 52 10.76 4.29 1.49
N VAL A 53 10.35 5.38 0.87
CA VAL A 53 10.78 6.73 1.22
C VAL A 53 9.59 7.54 1.71
N ALA A 54 9.71 8.20 2.86
CA ALA A 54 8.70 9.10 3.40
C ALA A 54 8.94 10.55 2.97
N GLU A 55 7.91 11.39 3.06
CA GLU A 55 8.00 12.83 2.69
C GLU A 55 9.07 13.59 3.47
N ARG A 56 9.20 13.32 4.77
CA ARG A 56 10.24 13.91 5.62
C ARG A 56 11.66 13.68 5.09
N ASP A 57 11.90 12.56 4.42
CA ASP A 57 13.20 12.21 3.86
C ASP A 57 13.49 13.08 2.63
N LEU A 58 12.46 13.60 1.96
CA LEU A 58 12.54 14.55 0.85
C LEU A 58 12.84 15.97 1.36
N GLU A 59 12.25 16.38 2.48
CA GLU A 59 12.39 17.72 3.06
C GLU A 59 13.75 17.95 3.71
N VAL A 60 14.34 16.93 4.34
CA VAL A 60 15.62 17.01 5.05
C VAL A 60 16.82 17.17 4.08
N GLY A 61 16.55 17.21 2.77
CA GLY A 61 17.59 17.45 1.77
C GLY A 61 18.69 16.40 1.83
N TRP A 62 18.33 15.18 2.15
CA TRP A 62 19.24 14.07 1.95
C TRP A 62 19.77 14.22 0.53
N ASN A 63 21.08 14.35 0.41
CA ASN A 63 21.76 14.45 -0.88
C ASN A 63 21.59 13.13 -1.64
N ILE A 64 20.33 12.90 -2.05
CA ILE A 64 19.86 11.78 -2.86
C ILE A 64 20.60 11.75 -4.20
N PHE A 65 21.28 12.87 -4.52
CA PHE A 65 22.04 13.06 -5.75
C PHE A 65 23.50 12.56 -5.68
N GLU A 66 24.05 12.30 -4.50
CA GLU A 66 25.46 11.89 -4.35
C GLU A 66 25.67 10.39 -4.21
N SER A 67 24.63 9.60 -3.92
CA SER A 67 24.77 8.14 -3.93
C SER A 67 24.56 7.61 -5.35
N SER A 68 25.45 6.77 -5.83
CA SER A 68 25.37 6.05 -7.10
C SER A 68 24.09 5.18 -7.26
N ASN A 69 23.28 5.07 -6.23
CA ASN A 69 22.00 4.39 -6.18
C ASN A 69 20.86 5.40 -6.13
N LYS A 70 20.39 5.80 -7.32
CA LYS A 70 19.20 6.66 -7.48
C LYS A 70 17.97 5.92 -6.97
N MET A 71 17.39 6.37 -5.85
CA MET A 71 16.12 5.84 -5.32
C MET A 71 14.97 6.14 -6.27
N ILE A 72 14.02 5.22 -6.34
CA ILE A 72 12.77 5.40 -7.09
C ILE A 72 11.67 5.72 -6.09
N PHE A 73 11.10 6.92 -6.19
CA PHE A 73 10.01 7.37 -5.33
C PHE A 73 8.65 6.96 -5.89
N PHE A 74 7.70 6.69 -5.00
CA PHE A 74 6.31 6.61 -5.42
C PHE A 74 5.87 7.94 -6.02
N ASN A 75 5.20 7.91 -7.16
CA ASN A 75 4.80 9.09 -7.91
C ASN A 75 3.42 8.89 -8.57
N GLU A 76 2.95 9.93 -9.26
CA GLU A 76 1.65 9.91 -9.93
C GLU A 76 1.50 8.78 -10.97
N ASN A 77 2.56 8.37 -11.66
CA ASN A 77 2.48 7.28 -12.63
C ASN A 77 2.22 5.93 -11.93
N HIS A 78 2.82 5.72 -10.74
CA HIS A 78 2.52 4.55 -9.93
C HIS A 78 1.06 4.56 -9.46
N ALA A 79 0.55 5.71 -9.00
CA ALA A 79 -0.84 5.86 -8.58
C ALA A 79 -1.82 5.59 -9.74
N LYS A 80 -1.56 6.16 -10.92
CA LYS A 80 -2.33 5.90 -12.15
C LYS A 80 -2.30 4.42 -12.55
N SER A 81 -1.15 3.77 -12.44
CA SER A 81 -1.04 2.33 -12.75
C SER A 81 -1.90 1.48 -11.81
N ILE A 82 -1.98 1.85 -10.52
CA ILE A 82 -2.88 1.20 -9.57
C ILE A 82 -4.34 1.45 -9.96
N HIS A 83 -4.70 2.70 -10.25
CA HIS A 83 -6.05 3.07 -10.67
C HIS A 83 -6.48 2.29 -11.92
N GLU A 84 -5.68 2.28 -12.97
CA GLU A 84 -5.93 1.51 -14.20
C GLU A 84 -6.10 0.01 -13.93
N PHE A 85 -5.33 -0.56 -13.01
CA PHE A 85 -5.41 -1.97 -12.66
C PHE A 85 -6.73 -2.35 -11.96
N ILE A 86 -7.33 -1.40 -11.22
CA ILE A 86 -8.53 -1.65 -10.41
C ILE A 86 -9.81 -1.06 -10.97
N LYS A 87 -9.78 -0.12 -11.91
CA LYS A 87 -10.93 0.69 -12.35
C LYS A 87 -12.14 -0.10 -12.84
N ASP A 88 -11.90 -1.24 -13.48
CA ASP A 88 -12.95 -2.10 -14.04
C ASP A 88 -13.40 -3.21 -13.08
N ILE A 89 -12.97 -3.17 -11.82
CA ILE A 89 -13.34 -4.16 -10.82
C ILE A 89 -14.59 -3.68 -10.11
N PRO A 90 -15.71 -4.44 -10.17
CA PRO A 90 -16.92 -4.09 -9.43
C PRO A 90 -16.66 -4.01 -7.93
N ALA A 91 -17.28 -3.05 -7.25
CA ALA A 91 -17.13 -2.83 -5.82
C ALA A 91 -17.58 -4.04 -4.98
N ASP A 92 -18.66 -4.70 -5.39
CA ASP A 92 -19.24 -5.91 -4.79
C ASP A 92 -18.50 -7.19 -5.18
N SER A 93 -17.34 -7.07 -5.84
CA SER A 93 -16.58 -8.22 -6.31
C SER A 93 -16.15 -9.15 -5.16
N ASN A 94 -16.44 -10.44 -5.30
CA ASN A 94 -15.95 -11.49 -4.40
C ASN A 94 -14.46 -11.81 -4.59
N LYS A 95 -13.77 -11.07 -5.44
CA LYS A 95 -12.32 -11.22 -5.64
C LYS A 95 -11.56 -10.82 -4.39
N GLN A 96 -10.40 -11.44 -4.20
CA GLN A 96 -9.46 -11.07 -3.17
C GLN A 96 -8.29 -10.29 -3.80
N LEU A 97 -7.92 -9.18 -3.17
CA LEU A 97 -6.75 -8.40 -3.54
C LEU A 97 -5.62 -8.66 -2.56
N LEU A 98 -4.46 -9.01 -3.08
CA LEU A 98 -3.24 -9.21 -2.32
C LEU A 98 -2.28 -8.07 -2.62
N VAL A 99 -1.76 -7.41 -1.60
CA VAL A 99 -0.76 -6.36 -1.74
C VAL A 99 0.47 -6.76 -0.93
N HIS A 100 1.65 -6.74 -1.54
CA HIS A 100 2.87 -7.00 -0.81
C HIS A 100 3.99 -6.02 -1.16
N CYS A 101 4.88 -5.83 -0.22
CA CYS A 101 6.22 -5.28 -0.39
C CYS A 101 7.21 -6.21 0.33
N ASP A 102 8.43 -5.80 0.56
CA ASP A 102 9.41 -6.64 1.23
C ASP A 102 8.96 -7.03 2.63
N ALA A 103 8.70 -6.07 3.50
CA ALA A 103 8.26 -6.30 4.88
C ALA A 103 6.75 -6.56 5.04
N GLY A 104 5.91 -6.06 4.12
CA GLY A 104 4.45 -6.15 4.24
C GLY A 104 3.85 -5.13 5.21
N VAL A 105 4.53 -4.01 5.47
CA VAL A 105 4.15 -3.04 6.51
C VAL A 105 3.87 -1.66 5.94
N SER A 106 4.84 -0.99 5.33
CA SER A 106 4.80 0.42 4.95
C SER A 106 4.20 0.65 3.55
N ARG A 107 4.93 0.36 2.47
CA ARG A 107 4.50 0.56 1.07
C ARG A 107 3.21 -0.18 0.74
N SER A 108 3.19 -1.48 0.97
CA SER A 108 2.00 -2.31 0.76
C SER A 108 0.89 -1.99 1.77
N GLY A 109 1.25 -1.59 2.99
CA GLY A 109 0.31 -1.11 3.99
C GLY A 109 -0.45 0.12 3.50
N ALA A 110 0.26 1.09 2.91
CA ALA A 110 -0.34 2.30 2.36
C ALA A 110 -1.29 2.00 1.19
N VAL A 111 -0.85 1.19 0.22
CA VAL A 111 -1.69 0.80 -0.91
C VAL A 111 -2.92 0.03 -0.44
N GLY A 112 -2.75 -0.96 0.44
CA GLY A 112 -3.86 -1.74 0.99
C GLY A 112 -4.85 -0.88 1.77
N TYR A 113 -4.36 0.06 2.58
CA TYR A 113 -5.18 1.00 3.34
C TYR A 113 -6.05 1.88 2.42
N VAL A 114 -5.45 2.52 1.41
CA VAL A 114 -6.20 3.40 0.49
C VAL A 114 -7.20 2.60 -0.34
N LEU A 115 -6.84 1.40 -0.80
CA LEU A 115 -7.76 0.55 -1.55
C LEU A 115 -8.90 0.00 -0.69
N ASN A 116 -8.68 -0.24 0.61
CA ASN A 116 -9.77 -0.57 1.52
C ASN A 116 -10.76 0.61 1.67
N GLU A 117 -10.26 1.84 1.78
CA GLU A 117 -11.13 3.03 1.80
C GLU A 117 -11.89 3.16 0.48
N TRP A 118 -11.23 2.96 -0.65
CA TRP A 118 -11.84 3.04 -1.98
C TRP A 118 -12.96 2.02 -2.16
N PHE A 119 -12.67 0.73 -2.01
CA PHE A 119 -13.64 -0.33 -2.27
C PHE A 119 -14.71 -0.45 -1.17
N ASN A 120 -14.30 -0.45 0.10
CA ASN A 120 -15.17 -0.88 1.19
C ASN A 120 -15.85 0.27 1.94
N LYS A 121 -15.37 1.52 1.76
CA LYS A 121 -16.01 2.70 2.36
C LYS A 121 -16.62 3.64 1.32
N TYR A 122 -15.92 3.89 0.20
CA TYR A 122 -16.36 4.87 -0.79
C TYR A 122 -17.32 4.26 -1.82
N LEU A 123 -16.98 3.12 -2.44
CA LEU A 123 -17.79 2.52 -3.50
C LEU A 123 -18.97 1.68 -2.98
N ASP A 124 -18.75 0.81 -1.98
CA ASP A 124 -19.72 -0.24 -1.59
C ASP A 124 -20.20 -0.13 -0.14
N HIS A 125 -19.57 0.69 0.71
CA HIS A 125 -19.87 0.77 2.14
C HIS A 125 -19.93 -0.61 2.84
N ASN A 126 -19.02 -1.53 2.48
CA ASN A 126 -18.99 -2.91 2.93
C ASN A 126 -18.28 -3.06 4.28
N GLU A 127 -19.05 -2.96 5.38
CA GLU A 127 -18.53 -3.05 6.73
C GLU A 127 -17.90 -4.40 7.06
N ALA A 128 -18.36 -5.50 6.46
CA ALA A 128 -17.79 -6.82 6.70
C ALA A 128 -16.36 -6.92 6.13
N ASP A 129 -16.15 -6.44 4.91
CA ASP A 129 -14.84 -6.44 4.26
C ASP A 129 -13.90 -5.37 4.85
N ASN A 130 -14.45 -4.24 5.31
CA ASN A 130 -13.68 -3.26 6.08
C ASN A 130 -13.19 -3.86 7.41
N SER A 131 -14.05 -4.53 8.16
CA SER A 131 -13.68 -5.24 9.41
C SER A 131 -12.67 -6.37 9.14
N PHE A 132 -12.84 -7.10 8.03
CA PHE A 132 -11.87 -8.09 7.58
C PHE A 132 -10.49 -7.46 7.36
N PHE A 133 -10.45 -6.30 6.69
CA PHE A 133 -9.19 -5.58 6.46
C PHE A 133 -8.51 -5.19 7.78
N GLN A 134 -9.24 -4.56 8.69
CA GLN A 134 -8.71 -4.13 9.99
C GLN A 134 -8.15 -5.30 10.81
N THR A 135 -8.87 -6.41 10.85
CA THR A 135 -8.47 -7.59 11.63
C THR A 135 -7.22 -8.27 11.03
N ASN A 136 -7.13 -8.38 9.72
CA ASN A 136 -6.07 -9.15 9.06
C ASN A 136 -4.81 -8.34 8.72
N ASN A 137 -4.86 -7.02 8.86
CA ASN A 137 -3.77 -6.11 8.50
C ASN A 137 -3.43 -5.12 9.65
N SER A 138 -3.67 -5.48 10.91
CA SER A 138 -3.39 -4.62 12.08
C SER A 138 -1.92 -4.24 12.27
N HIS A 139 -1.02 -4.94 11.59
CA HIS A 139 0.43 -4.75 11.64
C HIS A 139 0.96 -3.68 10.66
N ILE A 140 0.09 -3.09 9.83
CA ILE A 140 0.55 -2.11 8.84
C ILE A 140 0.83 -0.74 9.47
N MET A 141 1.84 -0.07 8.91
CA MET A 141 2.20 1.33 9.18
C MET A 141 2.30 2.03 7.82
N PRO A 142 1.19 2.59 7.32
CA PRO A 142 1.12 3.11 5.96
C PRO A 142 2.11 4.24 5.68
N ASN A 143 2.86 4.15 4.57
CA ASN A 143 3.75 5.21 4.09
C ASN A 143 2.93 6.45 3.70
N PRO A 144 3.16 7.63 4.33
CA PRO A 144 2.33 8.83 4.11
C PRO A 144 2.36 9.34 2.67
N LEU A 145 3.53 9.32 2.00
CA LEU A 145 3.68 9.75 0.61
C LEU A 145 2.80 8.91 -0.32
N VAL A 146 2.84 7.58 -0.15
CA VAL A 146 2.02 6.65 -0.95
C VAL A 146 0.53 6.88 -0.70
N VAL A 147 0.13 7.03 0.58
CA VAL A 147 -1.27 7.32 0.95
C VAL A 147 -1.76 8.59 0.27
N ARG A 148 -1.00 9.68 0.39
CA ARG A 148 -1.39 10.98 -0.17
C ARG A 148 -1.54 10.92 -1.69
N LEU A 149 -0.54 10.45 -2.41
CA LEU A 149 -0.56 10.44 -3.87
C LEU A 149 -1.63 9.48 -4.42
N LEU A 150 -1.83 8.34 -3.80
CA LEU A 150 -2.85 7.39 -4.23
C LEU A 150 -4.27 7.88 -3.91
N LYS A 151 -4.48 8.54 -2.76
CA LYS A 151 -5.76 9.20 -2.46
C LYS A 151 -6.07 10.32 -3.47
N ASN A 152 -5.09 11.14 -3.82
CA ASN A 152 -5.29 12.18 -4.83
C ASN A 152 -5.75 11.60 -6.17
N GLU A 153 -5.14 10.51 -6.62
CA GLU A 153 -5.52 9.85 -7.87
C GLU A 153 -6.94 9.26 -7.81
N LEU A 154 -7.26 8.51 -6.75
CA LEU A 154 -8.53 7.77 -6.68
C LEU A 154 -9.73 8.66 -6.33
N PHE A 155 -9.55 9.61 -5.40
CA PHE A 155 -10.66 10.42 -4.89
C PHE A 155 -10.74 11.81 -5.52
N GLY A 156 -9.82 12.17 -6.43
CA GLY A 156 -9.79 13.49 -7.07
C GLY A 156 -9.53 14.62 -6.07
N LEU A 157 -8.86 14.34 -4.96
CA LEU A 157 -8.57 15.33 -3.93
C LEU A 157 -7.44 16.23 -4.41
N PRO A 158 -7.59 17.57 -4.38
CA PRO A 158 -6.49 18.49 -4.68
C PRO A 158 -5.37 18.31 -3.65
N PHE A 159 -4.14 18.63 -4.03
CA PHE A 159 -2.89 18.49 -3.24
C PHE A 159 -2.86 19.23 -1.89
N ALA A 160 -3.94 19.80 -1.42
CA ALA A 160 -4.03 20.59 -0.22
C ALA A 160 -4.41 19.72 0.99
N ASN A 161 -3.48 19.63 1.94
CA ASN A 161 -3.69 19.35 3.36
C ASN A 161 -4.51 18.10 3.72
N ILE A 162 -3.99 16.92 3.41
CA ILE A 162 -4.27 15.78 4.27
C ILE A 162 -3.36 16.02 5.50
N GLU A 163 -3.94 16.43 6.62
CA GLU A 163 -3.25 16.38 7.90
C GLU A 163 -2.85 14.91 8.08
N VAL A 164 -1.58 14.62 7.84
CA VAL A 164 -0.97 13.38 8.28
C VAL A 164 -0.96 13.54 9.80
N ASN A 165 -1.83 12.83 10.49
CA ASN A 165 -1.68 12.69 11.92
C ASN A 165 -0.34 11.99 12.14
N ASP A 166 0.70 12.76 12.40
CA ASP A 166 1.99 12.27 12.85
C ASP A 166 1.73 11.61 14.20
N TYR A 167 1.65 10.29 14.18
CA TYR A 167 1.60 9.54 15.42
C TYR A 167 3.00 9.61 16.03
N GLU A 168 3.15 10.38 17.10
CA GLU A 168 4.30 10.30 17.97
C GLU A 168 4.19 9.03 18.82
N TYR A 169 5.29 8.32 18.94
CA TYR A 169 5.43 7.17 19.80
C TYR A 169 6.40 7.52 20.93
N ASP A 170 6.11 7.07 22.14
CA ASP A 170 7.03 7.17 23.27
C ASP A 170 8.24 6.24 23.11
N GLU A 171 9.20 6.35 24.03
CA GLU A 171 10.44 5.53 24.02
C GLU A 171 10.15 4.02 24.13
N ASP A 172 8.95 3.65 24.60
CA ASP A 172 8.49 2.27 24.74
C ASP A 172 7.67 1.79 23.53
N GLY A 173 7.47 2.66 22.51
CA GLY A 173 6.74 2.34 21.28
C GLY A 173 5.22 2.45 21.38
N ASN A 174 4.69 3.10 22.41
CA ASN A 174 3.25 3.36 22.54
C ASN A 174 2.87 4.66 21.83
N LYS A 175 1.73 4.66 21.16
CA LYS A 175 1.18 5.81 20.47
C LYS A 175 0.84 6.92 21.48
N ILE A 176 1.39 8.13 21.25
CA ILE A 176 1.05 9.32 22.04
C ILE A 176 -0.18 9.97 21.41
N ASP A 177 -1.32 9.92 22.09
CA ASP A 177 -2.51 10.66 21.69
C ASP A 177 -2.43 12.09 22.25
N HIS A 178 -2.15 13.07 21.39
CA HIS A 178 -2.26 14.47 21.74
C HIS A 178 -3.74 14.84 21.84
N ILE A 179 -4.27 14.82 23.08
CA ILE A 179 -5.59 15.39 23.36
C ILE A 179 -5.39 16.91 23.42
N GLU A 180 -5.67 17.63 22.35
CA GLU A 180 -5.84 19.07 22.41
C GLU A 180 -7.02 19.39 23.33
N LYS A 181 -6.70 20.02 24.48
CA LYS A 181 -7.72 20.64 25.30
C LYS A 181 -8.19 21.92 24.60
N ILE A 182 -9.46 21.92 24.19
CA ILE A 182 -10.21 23.11 23.78
C ILE A 182 -10.40 24.01 25.00
#